data_393038f3f3bd431218e9d678fd7dc407
#
_entry.id   393038f3f3bd431218e9d678fd7dc407
#
_cell.length_a   1.000
_cell.length_b   1.000
_cell.length_c   1.000
_cell.angle_alpha   90.00
_cell.angle_beta   90.00
_cell.angle_gamma   90.00
#
_symmetry.space_group_name_H-M   'P 1'
#
loop_
_entity.id
_entity.type
_entity.pdbx_description
1 polymer ?
#
loop_
_entity_poly.entity_id
_entity_poly.type
_entity_poly.pdbx_seq_one_letter_code
_entity_poly.pdbx_strand_id
1 'polypeptide(L)'
;MRKLTATLCLTFAVIVCSDVSGSGLPPCPSDEIWHGHKHYHNCFGTFTYPSGNEYTGEFSNGKYHGQGSYIFENGDKYVGAWKDGERTGWGTYTFANGNKYVGEFRDAIRQGKGTATYANGDSYVGDFKNNKFHGKGIYTHSNGNKYDGEFKDNLMHGQGVATHTDGRKYVGAFKDDKYHGQGVETFPDGKVQKGTFENGEYVGWPTVPETSKE
;
A
#
# COMPACT_ATOMS: atom_id res chain seq x y z
N MET A 1 24.00 37.66 14.88
CA MET A 1 23.40 36.52 15.60
C MET A 1 21.95 36.39 15.15
N ARG A 2 21.67 35.50 14.20
CA ARG A 2 20.30 35.18 13.76
C ARG A 2 19.94 33.83 14.34
N LYS A 3 18.94 33.82 15.18
CA LYS A 3 18.38 32.58 15.79
C LYS A 3 17.57 31.84 14.73
N LEU A 4 17.99 30.63 14.36
CA LEU A 4 17.15 29.67 13.63
C LEU A 4 16.19 29.06 14.64
N THR A 5 14.92 29.36 14.51
CA THR A 5 13.83 28.61 15.15
C THR A 5 13.50 27.42 14.25
N ALA A 6 13.84 26.20 14.72
CA ALA A 6 13.41 24.97 14.10
C ALA A 6 11.93 24.72 14.48
N THR A 7 11.02 24.97 13.55
CA THR A 7 9.62 24.54 13.70
C THR A 7 9.54 23.10 13.22
N LEU A 8 9.32 22.19 14.19
CA LEU A 8 9.09 20.77 13.94
C LEU A 8 7.64 20.63 13.39
N CYS A 9 7.50 20.56 12.09
CA CYS A 9 6.24 20.30 11.43
C CYS A 9 6.13 18.78 11.15
N LEU A 10 5.51 18.04 12.08
CA LEU A 10 5.04 16.67 11.87
C LEU A 10 3.76 16.71 11.02
N THR A 11 3.90 16.95 9.75
CA THR A 11 2.86 16.65 8.77
C THR A 11 3.42 15.59 7.85
N PHE A 12 2.74 14.46 7.71
CA PHE A 12 2.95 13.50 6.63
C PHE A 12 2.68 14.21 5.30
N ALA A 13 3.60 15.06 4.91
CA ALA A 13 3.60 15.65 3.58
C ALA A 13 4.02 14.54 2.62
N VAL A 14 3.08 14.08 1.82
CA VAL A 14 3.39 13.41 0.55
C VAL A 14 4.27 14.38 -0.23
N ILE A 15 5.59 14.20 -0.16
CA ILE A 15 6.51 14.91 -1.04
C ILE A 15 6.25 14.32 -2.43
N VAL A 16 5.38 14.99 -3.16
CA VAL A 16 5.33 14.85 -4.61
C VAL A 16 6.60 15.51 -5.11
N CYS A 17 7.69 14.74 -5.20
CA CYS A 17 8.90 15.18 -5.87
C CYS A 17 8.58 15.31 -7.36
N SER A 18 8.15 16.49 -7.78
CA SER A 18 7.94 16.83 -9.19
C SER A 18 9.25 17.15 -9.93
N ASP A 19 10.40 17.15 -9.24
CA ASP A 19 11.69 17.42 -9.84
C ASP A 19 12.71 16.33 -9.46
N VAL A 20 12.93 15.39 -10.37
CA VAL A 20 13.97 14.36 -10.26
C VAL A 20 15.38 14.93 -10.59
N SER A 21 15.50 16.24 -10.80
CA SER A 21 16.74 16.94 -11.22
C SER A 21 17.78 17.17 -10.13
N GLY A 22 17.64 16.57 -8.94
CA GLY A 22 18.48 16.81 -7.76
C GLY A 22 19.59 15.78 -7.50
N SER A 23 19.88 14.83 -8.40
CA SER A 23 20.80 13.72 -8.12
C SER A 23 22.29 14.12 -8.05
N GLY A 24 22.66 15.30 -8.54
CA GLY A 24 24.08 15.72 -8.66
C GLY A 24 24.88 14.89 -9.67
N LEU A 25 24.27 13.96 -10.37
CA LEU A 25 24.91 13.15 -11.41
C LEU A 25 25.00 13.92 -12.73
N PRO A 26 26.05 13.68 -13.55
CA PRO A 26 26.16 14.25 -14.88
C PRO A 26 25.04 13.74 -15.79
N PRO A 27 24.68 14.48 -16.84
CA PRO A 27 23.76 13.97 -17.85
C PRO A 27 24.31 12.71 -18.53
N CYS A 28 23.42 11.79 -18.88
CA CYS A 28 23.81 10.62 -19.66
C CYS A 28 24.24 11.04 -21.08
N PRO A 29 25.20 10.32 -21.71
CA PRO A 29 25.64 10.62 -23.06
C PRO A 29 24.44 10.59 -24.04
N SER A 30 24.37 11.58 -24.92
CA SER A 30 23.43 11.62 -26.03
C SER A 30 24.02 10.89 -27.23
N ASP A 31 24.04 9.56 -27.19
CA ASP A 31 24.53 8.79 -28.32
C ASP A 31 23.42 8.64 -29.35
N GLU A 32 23.63 9.23 -30.54
CA GLU A 32 22.73 9.08 -31.71
C GLU A 32 22.68 7.65 -32.27
N ILE A 33 23.46 6.71 -31.72
CA ILE A 33 23.53 5.33 -32.17
C ILE A 33 22.80 4.43 -31.16
N TRP A 34 21.69 3.89 -31.59
CA TRP A 34 20.82 2.95 -30.90
C TRP A 34 21.54 1.69 -30.37
N HIS A 35 22.24 1.80 -29.26
CA HIS A 35 22.77 0.64 -28.54
C HIS A 35 22.05 0.41 -27.21
N GLY A 36 20.89 1.09 -27.01
CA GLY A 36 20.14 1.05 -25.77
C GLY A 36 20.90 1.72 -24.62
N HIS A 37 20.27 1.76 -23.45
CA HIS A 37 20.85 2.37 -22.22
C HIS A 37 22.06 1.62 -21.64
N LYS A 38 22.62 0.60 -22.33
CA LYS A 38 23.73 -0.23 -21.84
C LYS A 38 25.02 0.55 -21.54
N HIS A 39 25.20 1.71 -22.17
CA HIS A 39 26.36 2.58 -21.93
C HIS A 39 26.15 3.63 -20.85
N TYR A 40 24.92 3.76 -20.30
CA TYR A 40 24.63 4.72 -19.27
C TYR A 40 25.20 4.24 -17.94
N HIS A 41 26.13 5.02 -17.37
CA HIS A 41 26.80 4.67 -16.12
C HIS A 41 27.01 5.90 -15.27
N ASN A 42 26.53 5.85 -14.03
CA ASN A 42 26.61 6.96 -13.05
C ASN A 42 26.19 8.31 -13.66
N CYS A 43 25.02 8.31 -14.31
CA CYS A 43 24.48 9.49 -14.98
C CYS A 43 22.96 9.58 -14.76
N PHE A 44 22.42 10.78 -15.03
CA PHE A 44 20.98 11.03 -15.04
C PHE A 44 20.52 11.31 -16.47
N GLY A 45 19.44 10.67 -16.90
CA GLY A 45 18.94 10.83 -18.26
C GLY A 45 17.55 10.25 -18.49
N THR A 46 17.07 10.42 -19.73
CA THR A 46 15.81 9.83 -20.21
C THR A 46 16.10 8.81 -21.28
N PHE A 47 15.44 7.67 -21.19
CA PHE A 47 15.46 6.63 -22.20
C PHE A 47 14.04 6.24 -22.60
N THR A 48 13.73 6.42 -23.88
CA THR A 48 12.42 6.11 -24.46
C THR A 48 12.53 4.83 -25.31
N TYR A 49 11.71 3.85 -25.03
CA TYR A 49 11.62 2.60 -25.79
C TYR A 49 10.75 2.77 -27.05
N PRO A 50 11.00 1.99 -28.12
CA PRO A 50 10.12 1.98 -29.28
C PRO A 50 8.67 1.60 -28.98
N SER A 51 8.45 0.89 -27.89
CA SER A 51 7.12 0.54 -27.39
C SER A 51 6.34 1.72 -26.80
N GLY A 52 7.00 2.88 -26.56
CA GLY A 52 6.41 4.03 -25.90
C GLY A 52 6.66 4.08 -24.38
N ASN A 53 7.26 3.04 -23.80
CA ASN A 53 7.70 3.12 -22.40
C ASN A 53 8.83 4.16 -22.27
N GLU A 54 8.88 4.87 -21.15
CA GLU A 54 9.91 5.87 -20.89
C GLU A 54 10.42 5.77 -19.46
N TYR A 55 11.73 5.79 -19.31
CA TYR A 55 12.39 5.97 -18.02
C TYR A 55 13.13 7.29 -17.98
N THR A 56 12.96 8.05 -16.92
CA THR A 56 13.76 9.24 -16.60
C THR A 56 14.29 9.09 -15.17
N GLY A 57 15.61 9.09 -15.03
CA GLY A 57 16.22 8.87 -13.72
C GLY A 57 17.70 8.57 -13.78
N GLU A 58 18.19 8.01 -12.69
CA GLU A 58 19.58 7.63 -12.51
C GLU A 58 19.87 6.28 -13.15
N PHE A 59 21.06 6.16 -13.73
CA PHE A 59 21.55 4.93 -14.32
C PHE A 59 22.87 4.51 -13.66
N SER A 60 23.03 3.22 -13.46
CA SER A 60 24.30 2.59 -13.08
C SER A 60 24.49 1.30 -13.85
N ASN A 61 25.65 1.16 -14.53
CA ASN A 61 26.00 -0.02 -15.33
C ASN A 61 24.90 -0.41 -16.34
N GLY A 62 24.33 0.58 -17.03
CA GLY A 62 23.26 0.39 -18.00
C GLY A 62 21.94 -0.09 -17.43
N LYS A 63 21.72 0.07 -16.14
CA LYS A 63 20.47 -0.28 -15.45
C LYS A 63 19.88 0.92 -14.74
N TYR A 64 18.57 0.95 -14.60
CA TYR A 64 17.87 1.90 -13.74
C TYR A 64 18.39 1.75 -12.31
N HIS A 65 18.71 2.87 -11.69
CA HIS A 65 19.28 2.91 -10.36
C HIS A 65 18.84 4.19 -9.63
N GLY A 66 19.11 4.31 -8.32
CA GLY A 66 18.80 5.53 -7.55
C GLY A 66 17.33 5.94 -7.64
N GLN A 67 17.05 7.19 -7.97
CA GLN A 67 15.70 7.72 -8.13
C GLN A 67 15.32 7.81 -9.59
N GLY A 68 14.08 7.44 -9.91
CA GLY A 68 13.60 7.51 -11.29
C GLY A 68 12.09 7.43 -11.44
N SER A 69 11.63 7.87 -12.59
CA SER A 69 10.24 7.78 -13.06
C SER A 69 10.18 6.84 -14.26
N TYR A 70 9.24 5.91 -14.26
CA TYR A 70 8.95 5.05 -15.41
C TYR A 70 7.50 5.21 -15.82
N ILE A 71 7.28 5.54 -17.08
CA ILE A 71 5.96 5.63 -17.71
C ILE A 71 5.82 4.40 -18.61
N PHE A 72 4.78 3.62 -18.38
CA PHE A 72 4.45 2.44 -19.15
C PHE A 72 3.57 2.81 -20.35
N GLU A 73 3.64 2.08 -21.45
CA GLU A 73 2.83 2.30 -22.65
C GLU A 73 1.31 2.26 -22.39
N ASN A 74 0.90 1.51 -21.34
CA ASN A 74 -0.49 1.42 -20.92
C ASN A 74 -0.96 2.62 -20.08
N GLY A 75 -0.09 3.61 -19.84
CA GLY A 75 -0.36 4.81 -19.04
C GLY A 75 -0.12 4.65 -17.53
N ASP A 76 0.32 3.49 -17.05
CA ASP A 76 0.78 3.35 -15.68
C ASP A 76 2.05 4.19 -15.46
N LYS A 77 2.30 4.60 -14.22
CA LYS A 77 3.50 5.35 -13.86
C LYS A 77 4.06 4.87 -12.52
N TYR A 78 5.36 4.69 -12.48
CA TYR A 78 6.10 4.50 -11.22
C TYR A 78 7.07 5.66 -11.00
N VAL A 79 7.15 6.16 -9.77
CA VAL A 79 8.15 7.14 -9.33
C VAL A 79 8.71 6.65 -8.00
N GLY A 80 10.01 6.47 -7.90
CA GLY A 80 10.64 5.99 -6.68
C GLY A 80 12.04 5.44 -6.87
N ALA A 81 12.47 4.64 -5.89
CA ALA A 81 13.79 4.06 -5.88
C ALA A 81 13.91 2.85 -6.82
N TRP A 82 15.09 2.73 -7.44
CA TRP A 82 15.48 1.68 -8.35
C TRP A 82 16.81 1.08 -7.94
N LYS A 83 16.98 -0.21 -8.13
CA LYS A 83 18.25 -0.90 -7.95
C LYS A 83 18.37 -2.00 -9.01
N ASP A 84 19.46 -1.96 -9.78
CA ASP A 84 19.79 -2.96 -10.81
C ASP A 84 18.67 -3.23 -11.82
N GLY A 85 17.83 -2.21 -12.11
CA GLY A 85 16.70 -2.28 -13.05
C GLY A 85 15.36 -2.62 -12.39
N GLU A 86 15.33 -2.86 -11.08
CA GLU A 86 14.11 -3.24 -10.35
C GLU A 86 13.66 -2.15 -9.37
N ARG A 87 12.35 -2.00 -9.22
CA ARG A 87 11.74 -1.10 -8.23
C ARG A 87 12.04 -1.62 -6.83
N THR A 88 12.56 -0.74 -5.97
CA THR A 88 12.93 -1.07 -4.59
C THR A 88 12.63 0.09 -3.65
N GLY A 89 12.76 -0.12 -2.33
CA GLY A 89 12.55 0.96 -1.36
C GLY A 89 11.18 1.61 -1.50
N TRP A 90 11.11 2.91 -1.20
CA TRP A 90 9.85 3.68 -1.28
C TRP A 90 9.57 4.18 -2.68
N GLY A 91 8.30 4.05 -3.10
CA GLY A 91 7.86 4.55 -4.40
C GLY A 91 6.35 4.75 -4.49
N THR A 92 5.95 5.42 -5.55
CA THR A 92 4.56 5.64 -5.93
C THR A 92 4.30 4.93 -7.26
N TYR A 93 3.31 4.05 -7.28
CA TYR A 93 2.79 3.45 -8.50
C TYR A 93 1.38 3.98 -8.76
N THR A 94 1.19 4.64 -9.88
CA THR A 94 -0.11 5.14 -10.34
C THR A 94 -0.55 4.32 -11.53
N PHE A 95 -1.70 3.67 -11.41
CA PHE A 95 -2.30 2.89 -12.49
C PHE A 95 -3.08 3.80 -13.44
N ALA A 96 -3.15 3.46 -14.70
CA ALA A 96 -3.91 4.20 -15.70
C ALA A 96 -5.40 4.31 -15.37
N ASN A 97 -5.94 3.35 -14.60
CA ASN A 97 -7.32 3.35 -14.13
C ASN A 97 -7.58 4.26 -12.92
N GLY A 98 -6.58 5.03 -12.47
CA GLY A 98 -6.68 5.95 -11.34
C GLY A 98 -6.37 5.35 -9.96
N ASN A 99 -6.13 4.04 -9.86
CA ASN A 99 -5.64 3.45 -8.62
C ASN A 99 -4.21 3.93 -8.34
N LYS A 100 -3.83 3.98 -7.06
CA LYS A 100 -2.50 4.42 -6.65
C LYS A 100 -2.00 3.59 -5.48
N TYR A 101 -0.73 3.26 -5.49
CA TYR A 101 -0.01 2.70 -4.36
C TYR A 101 1.17 3.61 -3.99
N VAL A 102 1.34 3.89 -2.72
CA VAL A 102 2.49 4.59 -2.14
C VAL A 102 3.03 3.72 -1.01
N GLY A 103 4.27 3.25 -1.12
CA GLY A 103 4.81 2.35 -0.10
C GLY A 103 6.10 1.68 -0.53
N GLU A 104 6.44 0.64 0.21
CA GLU A 104 7.66 -0.12 0.03
C GLU A 104 7.56 -1.12 -1.12
N PHE A 105 8.64 -1.21 -1.89
CA PHE A 105 8.86 -2.21 -2.92
C PHE A 105 10.11 -3.02 -2.60
N ARG A 106 10.09 -4.29 -2.94
CA ARG A 106 11.25 -5.18 -3.00
C ARG A 106 11.11 -6.04 -4.23
N ASP A 107 12.16 -6.04 -5.09
CA ASP A 107 12.18 -6.83 -6.33
C ASP A 107 10.90 -6.62 -7.17
N ALA A 108 10.56 -5.34 -7.39
CA ALA A 108 9.36 -4.87 -8.08
C ALA A 108 8.01 -5.27 -7.45
N ILE A 109 8.00 -5.89 -6.26
CA ILE A 109 6.82 -6.38 -5.54
C ILE A 109 6.50 -5.43 -4.38
N ARG A 110 5.21 -5.11 -4.16
CA ARG A 110 4.77 -4.36 -2.98
C ARG A 110 4.96 -5.22 -1.73
N GLN A 111 5.74 -4.69 -0.78
CA GLN A 111 6.10 -5.32 0.49
C GLN A 111 6.08 -4.28 1.61
N GLY A 112 6.11 -4.71 2.88
CA GLY A 112 6.23 -3.79 4.01
C GLY A 112 5.04 -2.87 4.14
N LYS A 113 5.27 -1.61 4.51
CA LYS A 113 4.21 -0.62 4.74
C LYS A 113 3.80 0.09 3.45
N GLY A 114 2.51 0.39 3.33
CA GLY A 114 2.03 1.15 2.20
C GLY A 114 0.59 1.63 2.32
N THR A 115 0.22 2.47 1.38
CA THR A 115 -1.15 2.97 1.18
C THR A 115 -1.58 2.66 -0.24
N ALA A 116 -2.71 1.99 -0.39
CA ALA A 116 -3.40 1.85 -1.66
C ALA A 116 -4.66 2.72 -1.66
N THR A 117 -4.87 3.47 -2.72
CA THR A 117 -6.11 4.21 -2.98
C THR A 117 -6.68 3.78 -4.31
N TYR A 118 -7.99 3.59 -4.37
CA TYR A 118 -8.70 3.09 -5.53
C TYR A 118 -9.54 4.18 -6.16
N ALA A 119 -9.74 4.11 -7.47
CA ALA A 119 -10.53 5.08 -8.22
C ALA A 119 -12.00 5.16 -7.76
N ASN A 120 -12.50 4.10 -7.13
CA ASN A 120 -13.84 4.07 -6.52
C ASN A 120 -13.92 4.79 -5.16
N GLY A 121 -12.80 5.31 -4.65
CA GLY A 121 -12.71 5.98 -3.36
C GLY A 121 -12.36 5.09 -2.16
N ASP A 122 -12.21 3.79 -2.36
CA ASP A 122 -11.72 2.90 -1.30
C ASP A 122 -10.25 3.17 -0.99
N SER A 123 -9.82 2.84 0.22
CA SER A 123 -8.40 2.94 0.59
C SER A 123 -7.98 1.85 1.57
N TYR A 124 -6.71 1.49 1.51
CA TYR A 124 -6.05 0.62 2.47
C TYR A 124 -4.74 1.26 2.96
N VAL A 125 -4.51 1.23 4.25
CA VAL A 125 -3.24 1.65 4.87
C VAL A 125 -2.78 0.51 5.78
N GLY A 126 -1.62 -0.08 5.51
CA GLY A 126 -1.17 -1.22 6.33
C GLY A 126 0.01 -1.96 5.74
N ASP A 127 0.13 -3.22 6.17
CA ASP A 127 1.18 -4.12 5.73
C ASP A 127 0.83 -4.77 4.39
N PHE A 128 1.85 -4.90 3.54
CA PHE A 128 1.80 -5.61 2.26
C PHE A 128 2.78 -6.78 2.26
N LYS A 129 2.37 -7.89 1.66
CA LYS A 129 3.22 -9.04 1.39
C LYS A 129 2.86 -9.62 0.03
N ASN A 130 3.84 -9.72 -0.87
CA ASN A 130 3.66 -10.27 -2.22
C ASN A 130 2.48 -9.61 -2.98
N ASN A 131 2.44 -8.27 -3.00
CA ASN A 131 1.38 -7.44 -3.60
C ASN A 131 0.00 -7.53 -2.94
N LYS A 132 -0.15 -8.21 -1.81
CA LYS A 132 -1.43 -8.41 -1.10
C LYS A 132 -1.43 -7.68 0.24
N PHE A 133 -2.61 -7.28 0.70
CA PHE A 133 -2.82 -6.85 2.09
C PHE A 133 -2.47 -8.00 3.02
N HIS A 134 -1.73 -7.71 4.07
CA HIS A 134 -1.28 -8.71 5.02
C HIS A 134 -1.03 -8.05 6.38
N GLY A 135 -0.87 -8.84 7.45
CA GLY A 135 -0.58 -8.29 8.78
C GLY A 135 -1.63 -7.27 9.23
N LYS A 136 -1.21 -6.16 9.82
CA LYS A 136 -2.13 -5.14 10.34
C LYS A 136 -2.41 -4.05 9.31
N GLY A 137 -3.68 -3.63 9.23
CA GLY A 137 -4.08 -2.56 8.33
C GLY A 137 -5.47 -2.01 8.58
N ILE A 138 -5.76 -0.92 7.91
CA ILE A 138 -7.03 -0.25 7.91
C ILE A 138 -7.55 -0.20 6.49
N TYR A 139 -8.71 -0.78 6.25
CA TYR A 139 -9.46 -0.64 5.01
C TYR A 139 -10.63 0.29 5.22
N THR A 140 -10.76 1.29 4.38
CA THR A 140 -11.87 2.23 4.39
C THR A 140 -12.59 2.17 3.05
N HIS A 141 -13.85 1.81 3.06
CA HIS A 141 -14.71 1.85 1.89
C HIS A 141 -15.10 3.28 1.54
N SER A 142 -15.39 3.54 0.28
CA SER A 142 -15.86 4.83 -0.23
C SER A 142 -17.16 5.31 0.42
N ASN A 143 -17.99 4.37 0.90
CA ASN A 143 -19.20 4.67 1.66
C ASN A 143 -18.95 4.99 3.14
N GLY A 144 -17.68 4.97 3.60
CA GLY A 144 -17.28 5.27 4.98
C GLY A 144 -17.23 4.07 5.92
N ASN A 145 -17.64 2.87 5.51
CA ASN A 145 -17.42 1.67 6.32
C ASN A 145 -15.92 1.41 6.49
N LYS A 146 -15.51 0.95 7.67
CA LYS A 146 -14.09 0.78 8.00
C LYS A 146 -13.84 -0.56 8.67
N TYR A 147 -12.77 -1.20 8.28
CA TYR A 147 -12.16 -2.31 9.01
C TYR A 147 -10.78 -1.91 9.50
N ASP A 148 -10.48 -2.17 10.76
CA ASP A 148 -9.18 -1.93 11.40
C ASP A 148 -8.76 -3.23 12.10
N GLY A 149 -7.81 -3.95 11.53
CA GLY A 149 -7.49 -5.28 12.04
C GLY A 149 -6.43 -6.00 11.22
N GLU A 150 -6.44 -7.31 11.36
CA GLU A 150 -5.49 -8.19 10.69
C GLU A 150 -6.00 -8.62 9.31
N PHE A 151 -5.06 -8.74 8.37
CA PHE A 151 -5.29 -9.20 7.00
C PHE A 151 -4.42 -10.39 6.67
N LYS A 152 -4.94 -11.29 5.86
CA LYS A 152 -4.21 -12.41 5.26
C LYS A 152 -4.59 -12.53 3.81
N ASP A 153 -3.62 -12.33 2.91
CA ASP A 153 -3.79 -12.48 1.45
C ASP A 153 -4.98 -11.71 0.85
N ASN A 154 -5.13 -10.43 1.26
CA ASN A 154 -6.20 -9.46 0.94
C ASN A 154 -7.51 -9.64 1.71
N LEU A 155 -7.67 -10.67 2.53
CA LEU A 155 -8.89 -10.95 3.27
C LEU A 155 -8.76 -10.48 4.74
N MET A 156 -9.84 -9.94 5.32
CA MET A 156 -9.93 -9.70 6.77
C MET A 156 -9.77 -11.02 7.50
N HIS A 157 -8.86 -11.05 8.49
CA HIS A 157 -8.51 -12.25 9.23
C HIS A 157 -8.10 -11.88 10.65
N GLY A 158 -7.95 -12.87 11.56
CA GLY A 158 -7.48 -12.62 12.94
C GLY A 158 -8.39 -11.68 13.70
N GLN A 159 -7.82 -10.78 14.51
CA GLN A 159 -8.59 -9.84 15.32
C GLN A 159 -8.79 -8.50 14.61
N GLY A 160 -9.98 -7.91 14.77
CA GLY A 160 -10.27 -6.63 14.15
C GLY A 160 -11.54 -5.94 14.65
N VAL A 161 -11.74 -4.75 14.14
CA VAL A 161 -12.90 -3.90 14.38
C VAL A 161 -13.52 -3.49 13.04
N ALA A 162 -14.75 -3.91 12.79
CA ALA A 162 -15.54 -3.37 11.70
C ALA A 162 -16.47 -2.28 12.23
N THR A 163 -16.51 -1.14 11.56
CA THR A 163 -17.40 -0.02 11.84
C THR A 163 -18.19 0.31 10.60
N HIS A 164 -19.50 0.34 10.72
CA HIS A 164 -20.43 0.62 9.62
C HIS A 164 -21.02 2.02 9.78
N THR A 165 -21.31 2.67 8.69
CA THR A 165 -21.90 4.02 8.67
C THR A 165 -23.33 4.07 9.19
N ASP A 166 -24.01 2.93 9.24
CA ASP A 166 -25.32 2.78 9.88
C ASP A 166 -25.24 2.74 11.42
N GLY A 167 -24.02 2.81 12.00
CA GLY A 167 -23.78 2.79 13.43
C GLY A 167 -23.50 1.39 14.01
N ARG A 168 -23.56 0.32 13.22
CA ARG A 168 -23.14 -1.00 13.68
C ARG A 168 -21.64 -1.05 13.88
N LYS A 169 -21.19 -1.80 14.90
CA LYS A 169 -19.79 -2.05 15.19
C LYS A 169 -19.61 -3.50 15.62
N TYR A 170 -18.64 -4.16 15.00
CA TYR A 170 -18.19 -5.48 15.43
C TYR A 170 -16.75 -5.41 15.92
N VAL A 171 -16.47 -6.07 17.04
CA VAL A 171 -15.13 -6.22 17.61
C VAL A 171 -14.93 -7.70 17.89
N GLY A 172 -13.98 -8.34 17.24
CA GLY A 172 -13.77 -9.78 17.41
C GLY A 172 -12.90 -10.40 16.35
N ALA A 173 -13.01 -11.73 16.26
CA ALA A 173 -12.27 -12.51 15.29
C ALA A 173 -12.93 -12.47 13.90
N PHE A 174 -12.08 -12.52 12.88
CA PHE A 174 -12.44 -12.60 11.46
C PHE A 174 -11.77 -13.81 10.81
N LYS A 175 -12.43 -14.38 9.85
CA LYS A 175 -11.89 -15.42 8.98
C LYS A 175 -12.46 -15.23 7.56
N ASP A 176 -11.55 -15.00 6.61
CA ASP A 176 -11.87 -14.89 5.19
C ASP A 176 -13.05 -13.91 4.93
N ASP A 177 -12.87 -12.65 5.41
CA ASP A 177 -13.82 -11.52 5.34
C ASP A 177 -15.10 -11.66 6.17
N LYS A 178 -15.25 -12.70 6.98
CA LYS A 178 -16.44 -12.94 7.78
C LYS A 178 -16.16 -12.85 9.28
N TYR A 179 -17.15 -12.39 10.06
CA TYR A 179 -17.14 -12.53 11.50
C TYR A 179 -17.03 -14.01 11.85
N HIS A 180 -16.11 -14.32 12.75
CA HIS A 180 -15.84 -15.72 13.13
C HIS A 180 -15.30 -15.78 14.57
N GLY A 181 -15.50 -16.93 15.27
CA GLY A 181 -15.04 -17.09 16.65
C GLY A 181 -15.71 -16.11 17.62
N GLN A 182 -14.98 -15.71 18.65
CA GLN A 182 -15.52 -14.82 19.69
C GLN A 182 -15.58 -13.36 19.21
N GLY A 183 -16.70 -12.70 19.47
CA GLY A 183 -16.90 -11.31 19.10
C GLY A 183 -18.06 -10.63 19.83
N VAL A 184 -18.12 -9.32 19.63
CA VAL A 184 -19.16 -8.44 20.14
C VAL A 184 -19.65 -7.58 18.99
N GLU A 185 -20.94 -7.70 18.66
CA GLU A 185 -21.61 -6.80 17.72
C GLU A 185 -22.54 -5.85 18.48
N THR A 186 -22.40 -4.57 18.24
CA THR A 186 -23.24 -3.50 18.78
C THR A 186 -24.05 -2.89 17.64
N PHE A 187 -25.35 -2.79 17.84
CA PHE A 187 -26.30 -2.24 16.88
C PHE A 187 -26.62 -0.78 17.16
N PRO A 188 -27.13 0.00 16.18
CA PRO A 188 -27.45 1.42 16.36
C PRO A 188 -28.49 1.70 17.46
N ASP A 189 -29.38 0.74 17.72
CA ASP A 189 -30.38 0.81 18.78
C ASP A 189 -29.84 0.51 20.19
N GLY A 190 -28.51 0.24 20.27
CA GLY A 190 -27.84 -0.11 21.53
C GLY A 190 -27.90 -1.60 21.88
N LYS A 191 -28.56 -2.43 21.09
CA LYS A 191 -28.53 -3.89 21.28
C LYS A 191 -27.12 -4.40 21.11
N VAL A 192 -26.73 -5.39 21.96
CA VAL A 192 -25.42 -6.02 21.92
C VAL A 192 -25.59 -7.53 21.77
N GLN A 193 -24.90 -8.11 20.79
CA GLN A 193 -24.72 -9.56 20.65
C GLN A 193 -23.26 -9.88 20.98
N LYS A 194 -23.03 -10.65 22.03
CA LYS A 194 -21.71 -11.09 22.48
C LYS A 194 -21.69 -12.62 22.50
N GLY A 195 -20.70 -13.22 21.86
CA GLY A 195 -20.57 -14.68 21.83
C GLY A 195 -19.82 -15.16 20.62
N THR A 196 -20.18 -16.34 20.14
CA THR A 196 -19.57 -17.00 18.98
C THR A 196 -20.27 -16.59 17.71
N PHE A 197 -19.46 -16.34 16.67
CA PHE A 197 -19.88 -16.09 15.30
C PHE A 197 -19.32 -17.18 14.38
N GLU A 198 -20.10 -17.66 13.44
CA GLU A 198 -19.66 -18.62 12.42
C GLU A 198 -20.11 -18.12 11.03
N ASN A 199 -19.15 -17.97 10.11
CA ASN A 199 -19.39 -17.53 8.73
C ASN A 199 -20.20 -16.21 8.60
N GLY A 200 -20.06 -15.30 9.57
CA GLY A 200 -20.73 -14.01 9.62
C GLY A 200 -22.02 -13.99 10.48
N GLU A 201 -22.49 -15.15 10.94
CA GLU A 201 -23.72 -15.27 11.71
C GLU A 201 -23.44 -15.48 13.20
N TYR A 202 -24.28 -14.87 14.06
CA TYR A 202 -24.20 -15.07 15.50
C TYR A 202 -24.84 -16.41 15.87
N VAL A 203 -24.07 -17.31 16.50
CA VAL A 203 -24.52 -18.65 16.90
C VAL A 203 -24.73 -18.81 18.42
N GLY A 204 -24.51 -17.74 19.20
CA GLY A 204 -24.76 -17.74 20.65
C GLY A 204 -23.50 -17.79 21.50
N TRP A 205 -23.67 -17.99 22.81
CA TRP A 205 -22.58 -18.26 23.73
C TRP A 205 -22.11 -19.71 23.62
N PRO A 206 -20.79 -19.99 23.83
CA PRO A 206 -20.35 -21.37 24.04
C PRO A 206 -21.14 -21.93 25.23
N THR A 207 -21.94 -22.96 25.01
CA THR A 207 -22.51 -23.73 26.11
C THR A 207 -21.35 -24.40 26.82
N VAL A 208 -21.09 -24.00 28.07
CA VAL A 208 -20.22 -24.78 28.95
C VAL A 208 -20.88 -26.12 29.08
N PRO A 209 -20.21 -27.27 28.78
CA PRO A 209 -20.79 -28.57 29.06
C PRO A 209 -21.14 -28.59 30.55
N GLU A 210 -22.38 -28.88 30.92
CA GLU A 210 -22.71 -29.16 32.30
C GLU A 210 -21.82 -30.33 32.72
N THR A 211 -20.88 -30.05 33.61
CA THR A 211 -20.15 -31.11 34.28
C THR A 211 -21.22 -31.87 35.03
N SER A 212 -21.55 -33.10 34.57
CA SER A 212 -22.36 -34.03 35.28
C SER A 212 -21.84 -34.13 36.71
N LYS A 213 -22.65 -33.63 37.68
CA LYS A 213 -22.40 -33.91 39.09
C LYS A 213 -22.66 -35.41 39.25
N GLU A 214 -21.60 -36.19 39.42
CA GLU A 214 -21.63 -37.46 40.12
C GLU A 214 -21.69 -37.25 41.64
#